data_8b08c858f026e376ff5b1fd39d0249e6
#
_entry.id   8b08c858f026e376ff5b1fd39d0249e6
#
_cell.length_a   1.000
_cell.length_b   1.000
_cell.length_c   1.000
_cell.angle_alpha   90.00
_cell.angle_beta   90.00
_cell.angle_gamma   90.00
#
_symmetry.space_group_name_H-M   'P 1'
#
loop_
_entity.id
_entity.type
_entity.pdbx_description
1 polymer ?
#
loop_
_entity_poly.entity_id
_entity_poly.type
_entity_poly.pdbx_seq_one_letter_code
_entity_poly.pdbx_strand_id
1 'polypeptide(L)'
;VWGLILVAAIVGPWAGAVTVATDGGFWTEAIGADLAPKLAGGQESHGAPPGYHLLLTPFLAFPMTLLLPAALIGAWRHRGEAGVRFALCWFLPTFLVFELSPTKLPHYPLPTYAALAWLAARAFAEPLSPTARYAGAGLGALVGLVLAVGCVYLAALFGDPNDVWAVTLAAGLFAGAGLLPAWFMARRAVGEATAAALGLGILAHGALAALVAPGLEPLKVSARLEAALETARLLPRQGVAEAPVAVAGYAEPSLVFALGTTTELHGAAEAAAAIVQGRPAIVEAAEAERFRAALAQDGVGVREVARVEGLNYSKGDPVSLGIYMAAGREDGR
;
A
#
# COMPACT_ATOMS: atom_id res chain seq x y z
N VAL A 1 -33.38 11.20 -6.23
CA VAL A 1 -33.40 11.52 -7.68
C VAL A 1 -32.30 12.51 -8.02
N TRP A 2 -32.23 13.71 -7.39
CA TRP A 2 -31.23 14.74 -7.72
C TRP A 2 -29.77 14.28 -7.57
N GLY A 3 -29.47 13.46 -6.56
CA GLY A 3 -28.14 12.88 -6.37
C GLY A 3 -27.71 11.97 -7.53
N LEU A 4 -28.62 11.14 -8.05
CA LEU A 4 -28.32 10.28 -9.20
C LEU A 4 -28.10 11.10 -10.49
N ILE A 5 -28.89 12.16 -10.69
CA ILE A 5 -28.70 13.08 -11.81
C ILE A 5 -27.34 13.76 -11.73
N LEU A 6 -26.95 14.22 -10.54
CA LEU A 6 -25.64 14.83 -10.34
C LEU A 6 -24.49 13.85 -10.61
N VAL A 7 -24.58 12.62 -10.10
CA VAL A 7 -23.59 11.57 -10.38
C VAL A 7 -23.51 11.29 -11.89
N ALA A 8 -24.65 11.13 -12.56
CA ALA A 8 -24.68 10.91 -14.00
C ALA A 8 -24.09 12.08 -14.80
N ALA A 9 -24.33 13.32 -14.36
CA ALA A 9 -23.77 14.52 -15.00
C ALA A 9 -22.26 14.65 -14.82
N ILE A 10 -21.70 14.17 -13.70
CA ILE A 10 -20.24 14.22 -13.43
C ILE A 10 -19.53 13.03 -14.09
N VAL A 11 -20.05 11.82 -13.90
CA VAL A 11 -19.40 10.58 -14.35
C VAL A 11 -19.67 10.28 -15.81
N GLY A 12 -20.88 10.62 -16.31
CA GLY A 12 -21.33 10.29 -17.67
C GLY A 12 -20.40 10.79 -18.79
N PRO A 13 -19.95 12.05 -18.78
CA PRO A 13 -19.03 12.56 -19.80
C PRO A 13 -17.71 11.79 -19.85
N TRP A 14 -17.15 11.48 -18.70
CA TRP A 14 -15.93 10.66 -18.61
C TRP A 14 -16.18 9.23 -19.10
N ALA A 15 -17.26 8.60 -18.61
CA ALA A 15 -17.61 7.24 -19.01
C ALA A 15 -17.85 7.13 -20.53
N GLY A 16 -18.51 8.13 -21.12
CA GLY A 16 -18.70 8.21 -22.57
C GLY A 16 -17.38 8.36 -23.32
N ALA A 17 -16.51 9.27 -22.87
CA ALA A 17 -15.22 9.51 -23.49
C ALA A 17 -14.31 8.28 -23.45
N VAL A 18 -14.21 7.58 -22.32
CA VAL A 18 -13.38 6.37 -22.19
C VAL A 18 -13.97 5.21 -23.02
N THR A 19 -15.29 5.09 -23.10
CA THR A 19 -15.95 4.07 -23.94
C THR A 19 -15.57 4.27 -25.42
N VAL A 20 -15.64 5.49 -25.90
CA VAL A 20 -15.27 5.82 -27.29
C VAL A 20 -13.76 5.62 -27.53
N ALA A 21 -12.93 6.09 -26.62
CA ALA A 21 -11.48 6.02 -26.75
C ALA A 21 -10.92 4.58 -26.76
N THR A 22 -11.63 3.61 -26.17
CA THR A 22 -11.20 2.22 -26.02
C THR A 22 -12.08 1.22 -26.74
N ASP A 23 -13.03 1.67 -27.55
CA ASP A 23 -14.05 0.81 -28.20
C ASP A 23 -14.77 -0.12 -27.18
N GLY A 24 -15.00 0.37 -25.97
CA GLY A 24 -15.59 -0.40 -24.88
C GLY A 24 -14.64 -1.33 -24.16
N GLY A 25 -13.40 -1.49 -24.61
CA GLY A 25 -12.38 -2.37 -24.03
C GLY A 25 -12.12 -2.09 -22.56
N PHE A 26 -12.14 -0.80 -22.15
CA PHE A 26 -12.00 -0.42 -20.75
C PHE A 26 -12.97 -1.16 -19.82
N TRP A 27 -14.24 -1.28 -20.21
CA TRP A 27 -15.25 -1.93 -19.35
C TRP A 27 -15.07 -3.44 -19.31
N THR A 28 -14.64 -4.05 -20.41
CA THR A 28 -14.31 -5.48 -20.46
C THR A 28 -13.17 -5.82 -19.51
N GLU A 29 -12.11 -5.01 -19.54
CA GLU A 29 -10.98 -5.18 -18.63
C GLU A 29 -11.35 -4.82 -17.18
N ALA A 30 -11.89 -3.64 -16.92
CA ALA A 30 -12.14 -3.17 -15.57
C ALA A 30 -13.21 -3.98 -14.84
N ILE A 31 -14.29 -4.40 -15.52
CA ILE A 31 -15.37 -5.15 -14.90
C ILE A 31 -15.16 -6.66 -15.08
N GLY A 32 -14.86 -7.10 -16.31
CA GLY A 32 -14.78 -8.51 -16.64
C GLY A 32 -13.49 -9.18 -16.14
N ALA A 33 -12.34 -8.58 -16.44
CA ALA A 33 -11.04 -9.18 -16.10
C ALA A 33 -10.56 -8.80 -14.69
N ASP A 34 -10.89 -7.59 -14.17
CA ASP A 34 -10.41 -7.13 -12.88
C ASP A 34 -11.44 -7.28 -11.74
N LEU A 35 -12.61 -6.67 -11.85
CA LEU A 35 -13.59 -6.63 -10.75
C LEU A 35 -14.29 -7.96 -10.52
N ALA A 36 -14.79 -8.62 -11.56
CA ALA A 36 -15.59 -9.83 -11.41
C ALA A 36 -14.82 -10.99 -10.77
N PRO A 37 -13.54 -11.28 -11.13
CA PRO A 37 -12.75 -12.30 -10.43
C PRO A 37 -12.51 -11.97 -8.96
N LYS A 38 -12.30 -10.69 -8.61
CA LYS A 38 -12.09 -10.24 -7.22
C LYS A 38 -13.33 -10.42 -6.33
N LEU A 39 -14.52 -10.38 -6.94
CA LEU A 39 -15.77 -10.65 -6.24
C LEU A 39 -16.08 -12.16 -6.16
N ALA A 40 -15.61 -12.96 -7.13
CA ALA A 40 -15.84 -14.40 -7.16
C ALA A 40 -14.91 -15.20 -6.24
N GLY A 41 -13.67 -14.70 -6.00
CA GLY A 41 -12.69 -15.39 -5.17
C GLY A 41 -11.52 -14.49 -4.78
N GLY A 42 -10.68 -14.93 -3.84
CA GLY A 42 -9.45 -14.24 -3.48
C GLY A 42 -8.47 -14.24 -4.65
N GLN A 43 -7.99 -13.07 -5.05
CA GLN A 43 -7.05 -12.89 -6.16
C GLN A 43 -5.69 -12.40 -5.64
N GLU A 44 -4.61 -12.69 -6.38
CA GLU A 44 -3.26 -12.16 -6.15
C GLU A 44 -2.73 -12.36 -4.71
N SER A 45 -3.05 -13.49 -4.07
CA SER A 45 -2.71 -13.79 -2.67
C SER A 45 -3.40 -12.90 -1.62
N HIS A 46 -4.40 -12.08 -2.00
CA HIS A 46 -5.11 -11.16 -1.11
C HIS A 46 -6.44 -11.73 -0.57
N GLY A 47 -6.61 -13.06 -0.55
CA GLY A 47 -7.76 -13.69 0.06
C GLY A 47 -7.70 -13.65 1.59
N ALA A 48 -8.79 -13.24 2.24
CA ALA A 48 -8.91 -13.28 3.70
C ALA A 48 -10.35 -13.58 4.15
N PRO A 49 -10.56 -14.23 5.32
CA PRO A 49 -11.89 -14.50 5.84
C PRO A 49 -12.60 -13.22 6.30
N PRO A 50 -13.92 -13.25 6.44
CA PRO A 50 -14.67 -12.20 7.14
C PRO A 50 -14.09 -11.97 8.56
N GLY A 51 -14.07 -10.70 9.02
CA GLY A 51 -13.39 -10.28 10.25
C GLY A 51 -12.07 -9.56 10.02
N TYR A 52 -11.51 -9.65 8.80
CA TYR A 52 -10.21 -9.07 8.46
C TYR A 52 -10.17 -7.54 8.68
N HIS A 53 -11.07 -6.79 8.05
CA HIS A 53 -11.09 -5.33 8.20
C HIS A 53 -11.55 -4.91 9.60
N LEU A 54 -12.43 -5.69 10.22
CA LEU A 54 -12.86 -5.42 11.61
C LEU A 54 -11.68 -5.51 12.57
N LEU A 55 -10.82 -6.52 12.43
CA LEU A 55 -9.60 -6.66 13.24
C LEU A 55 -8.56 -5.58 12.95
N LEU A 56 -8.46 -5.11 11.70
CA LEU A 56 -7.53 -4.06 11.30
C LEU A 56 -8.02 -2.65 11.66
N THR A 57 -9.34 -2.44 11.79
CA THR A 57 -9.91 -1.10 12.04
C THR A 57 -9.26 -0.38 13.22
N PRO A 58 -8.97 -0.99 14.38
CA PRO A 58 -8.28 -0.30 15.46
C PRO A 58 -6.91 0.25 15.09
N PHE A 59 -6.16 -0.46 14.25
CA PHE A 59 -4.83 -0.06 13.79
C PHE A 59 -4.91 1.06 12.74
N LEU A 60 -5.79 0.90 11.76
CA LEU A 60 -5.99 1.86 10.67
C LEU A 60 -6.67 3.17 11.14
N ALA A 61 -7.44 3.09 12.22
CA ALA A 61 -8.03 4.27 12.85
C ALA A 61 -7.10 4.95 13.89
N PHE A 62 -5.92 4.39 14.16
CA PHE A 62 -4.99 4.99 15.11
C PHE A 62 -4.48 6.35 14.62
N PRO A 63 -4.43 7.40 15.44
CA PRO A 63 -4.59 7.41 16.91
C PRO A 63 -6.02 7.64 17.41
N MET A 64 -7.03 7.73 16.55
CA MET A 64 -8.44 7.90 16.94
C MET A 64 -9.02 6.67 17.66
N THR A 65 -8.32 5.57 17.66
CA THR A 65 -8.72 4.26 18.21
C THR A 65 -9.27 4.33 19.63
N LEU A 66 -8.71 5.21 20.47
CA LEU A 66 -9.19 5.40 21.82
C LEU A 66 -10.65 5.86 21.89
N LEU A 67 -11.20 6.46 20.85
CA LEU A 67 -12.58 6.93 20.77
C LEU A 67 -13.54 5.93 20.11
N LEU A 68 -13.05 4.83 19.51
CA LEU A 68 -13.90 3.86 18.84
C LEU A 68 -15.01 3.28 19.74
N PRO A 69 -14.74 2.88 21.00
CA PRO A 69 -15.80 2.40 21.88
C PRO A 69 -16.85 3.48 22.17
N ALA A 70 -16.43 4.73 22.32
CA ALA A 70 -17.34 5.85 22.52
C ALA A 70 -18.16 6.15 21.27
N ALA A 71 -17.54 6.11 20.10
CA ALA A 71 -18.21 6.27 18.82
C ALA A 71 -19.31 5.20 18.61
N LEU A 72 -19.00 3.92 18.87
CA LEU A 72 -19.95 2.82 18.73
C LEU A 72 -21.13 2.93 19.72
N ILE A 73 -20.84 3.18 20.98
CA ILE A 73 -21.86 3.36 22.02
C ILE A 73 -22.72 4.59 21.71
N GLY A 74 -22.10 5.71 21.33
CA GLY A 74 -22.78 6.95 20.96
C GLY A 74 -23.66 6.77 19.71
N ALA A 75 -23.13 6.14 18.67
CA ALA A 75 -23.87 5.86 17.44
C ALA A 75 -25.11 5.01 17.72
N TRP A 76 -25.00 3.99 18.57
CA TRP A 76 -26.15 3.17 18.96
C TRP A 76 -27.22 3.94 19.73
N ARG A 77 -26.80 4.77 20.69
CA ARG A 77 -27.71 5.59 21.51
C ARG A 77 -28.42 6.66 20.70
N HIS A 78 -27.71 7.30 19.79
CA HIS A 78 -28.21 8.43 19.01
C HIS A 78 -28.59 8.07 17.56
N ARG A 79 -28.80 6.79 17.26
CA ARG A 79 -29.15 6.29 15.90
C ARG A 79 -30.40 6.92 15.27
N GLY A 80 -31.23 7.57 16.09
CA GLY A 80 -32.39 8.36 15.63
C GLY A 80 -32.03 9.73 15.06
N GLU A 81 -30.87 10.27 15.38
CA GLU A 81 -30.40 11.58 14.88
C GLU A 81 -30.05 11.50 13.39
N ALA A 82 -30.39 12.52 12.61
CA ALA A 82 -30.18 12.53 11.16
C ALA A 82 -28.68 12.39 10.79
N GLY A 83 -27.79 13.11 11.49
CA GLY A 83 -26.35 13.05 11.26
C GLY A 83 -25.76 11.68 11.59
N VAL A 84 -26.19 11.06 12.69
CA VAL A 84 -25.73 9.71 13.08
C VAL A 84 -26.22 8.67 12.07
N ARG A 85 -27.49 8.74 11.63
CA ARG A 85 -28.02 7.84 10.57
C ARG A 85 -27.22 8.01 9.27
N PHE A 86 -26.94 9.24 8.87
CA PHE A 86 -26.14 9.48 7.69
C PHE A 86 -24.75 8.83 7.79
N ALA A 87 -24.04 9.04 8.89
CA ALA A 87 -22.73 8.43 9.10
C ALA A 87 -22.80 6.88 9.15
N LEU A 88 -23.83 6.30 9.78
CA LEU A 88 -24.05 4.86 9.79
C LEU A 88 -24.38 4.31 8.39
N CYS A 89 -25.21 5.01 7.61
CA CYS A 89 -25.52 4.64 6.24
C CYS A 89 -24.33 4.77 5.29
N TRP A 90 -23.39 5.64 5.58
CA TRP A 90 -22.14 5.73 4.85
C TRP A 90 -21.17 4.61 5.24
N PHE A 91 -20.98 4.40 6.54
CA PHE A 91 -20.00 3.44 7.07
C PHE A 91 -20.42 1.98 6.85
N LEU A 92 -21.61 1.58 7.36
CA LEU A 92 -21.97 0.18 7.49
C LEU A 92 -22.12 -0.56 6.15
N PRO A 93 -22.87 -0.06 5.14
CA PRO A 93 -23.02 -0.80 3.90
C PRO A 93 -21.69 -1.00 3.17
N THR A 94 -20.90 0.05 3.07
CA THR A 94 -19.60 0.01 2.37
C THR A 94 -18.60 -0.87 3.12
N PHE A 95 -18.52 -0.76 4.45
CA PHE A 95 -17.67 -1.62 5.27
C PHE A 95 -18.06 -3.10 5.14
N LEU A 96 -19.36 -3.41 5.15
CA LEU A 96 -19.86 -4.78 5.00
C LEU A 96 -19.56 -5.36 3.60
N VAL A 97 -19.66 -4.56 2.55
CA VAL A 97 -19.29 -4.99 1.19
C VAL A 97 -17.84 -5.45 1.15
N PHE A 98 -16.91 -4.64 1.68
CA PHE A 98 -15.50 -5.02 1.72
C PHE A 98 -15.23 -6.17 2.70
N GLU A 99 -15.96 -6.24 3.81
CA GLU A 99 -15.82 -7.32 4.79
C GLU A 99 -16.26 -8.67 4.23
N LEU A 100 -17.26 -8.68 3.36
CA LEU A 100 -17.80 -9.89 2.72
C LEU A 100 -17.09 -10.25 1.42
N SER A 101 -16.42 -9.29 0.76
CA SER A 101 -15.63 -9.56 -0.44
C SER A 101 -14.50 -10.55 -0.15
N PRO A 102 -14.27 -11.57 -1.00
CA PRO A 102 -13.16 -12.51 -0.83
C PRO A 102 -11.78 -11.87 -0.91
N THR A 103 -11.57 -10.95 -1.86
CA THR A 103 -10.31 -10.20 -2.01
C THR A 103 -10.30 -9.01 -1.06
N LYS A 104 -9.29 -8.93 -0.18
CA LYS A 104 -9.20 -7.92 0.87
C LYS A 104 -7.84 -7.23 0.88
N LEU A 105 -7.87 -5.91 0.74
CA LEU A 105 -6.70 -5.07 1.03
C LEU A 105 -7.00 -4.18 2.24
N PRO A 106 -6.01 -3.92 3.11
CA PRO A 106 -6.21 -3.17 4.35
C PRO A 106 -6.90 -1.82 4.15
N HIS A 107 -6.61 -1.14 3.04
CA HIS A 107 -7.06 0.22 2.76
C HIS A 107 -8.46 0.31 2.13
N TYR A 108 -9.10 -0.78 1.75
CA TYR A 108 -10.42 -0.72 1.10
C TYR A 108 -11.49 0.03 1.90
N PRO A 109 -11.62 -0.13 3.21
CA PRO A 109 -12.61 0.60 4.00
C PRO A 109 -12.22 2.06 4.32
N LEU A 110 -11.01 2.53 4.01
CA LEU A 110 -10.54 3.88 4.38
C LEU A 110 -11.50 5.02 4.01
N PRO A 111 -12.18 5.02 2.84
CA PRO A 111 -13.14 6.08 2.51
C PRO A 111 -14.31 6.18 3.51
N THR A 112 -14.61 5.10 4.25
CA THR A 112 -15.67 5.09 5.26
C THR A 112 -15.21 5.62 6.62
N TYR A 113 -13.90 5.71 6.84
CA TYR A 113 -13.34 6.12 8.13
C TYR A 113 -13.59 7.61 8.43
N ALA A 114 -13.90 8.42 7.42
CA ALA A 114 -14.37 9.78 7.64
C ALA A 114 -15.70 9.79 8.43
N ALA A 115 -16.64 8.87 8.12
CA ALA A 115 -17.86 8.72 8.90
C ALA A 115 -17.57 8.20 10.33
N LEU A 116 -16.63 7.28 10.48
CA LEU A 116 -16.19 6.78 11.77
C LEU A 116 -15.55 7.88 12.62
N ALA A 117 -14.71 8.73 12.02
CA ALA A 117 -14.10 9.89 12.65
C ALA A 117 -15.15 10.91 13.10
N TRP A 118 -16.17 11.15 12.29
CA TRP A 118 -17.29 12.02 12.65
C TRP A 118 -18.07 11.47 13.86
N LEU A 119 -18.35 10.16 13.88
CA LEU A 119 -18.99 9.51 15.02
C LEU A 119 -18.15 9.60 16.30
N ALA A 120 -16.83 9.47 16.17
CA ALA A 120 -15.89 9.65 17.28
C ALA A 120 -15.90 11.09 17.81
N ALA A 121 -15.86 12.08 16.90
CA ALA A 121 -15.97 13.49 17.26
C ALA A 121 -17.33 13.82 17.94
N ARG A 122 -18.44 13.26 17.43
CA ARG A 122 -19.77 13.40 18.04
C ARG A 122 -19.82 12.86 19.47
N ALA A 123 -18.98 11.85 19.80
CA ALA A 123 -18.91 11.31 21.17
C ALA A 123 -18.44 12.33 22.22
N PHE A 124 -17.76 13.42 21.81
CA PHE A 124 -17.41 14.52 22.72
C PHE A 124 -18.57 15.40 23.15
N ALA A 125 -19.71 15.35 22.48
CA ALA A 125 -20.86 16.17 22.84
C ALA A 125 -21.45 15.81 24.22
N GLU A 126 -21.10 14.65 24.77
CA GLU A 126 -21.58 14.14 26.05
C GLU A 126 -20.42 13.51 26.85
N PRO A 127 -20.52 13.51 28.21
CA PRO A 127 -19.54 12.81 29.03
C PRO A 127 -19.47 11.32 28.69
N LEU A 128 -18.28 10.80 28.47
CA LEU A 128 -18.07 9.39 28.15
C LEU A 128 -18.45 8.51 29.35
N SER A 129 -19.17 7.42 29.07
CA SER A 129 -19.45 6.39 30.07
C SER A 129 -18.14 5.74 30.56
N PRO A 130 -18.09 5.21 31.80
CA PRO A 130 -16.92 4.50 32.30
C PRO A 130 -16.47 3.37 31.34
N THR A 131 -17.42 2.59 30.80
CA THR A 131 -17.14 1.53 29.86
C THR A 131 -16.48 2.04 28.58
N ALA A 132 -17.01 3.09 27.94
CA ALA A 132 -16.42 3.69 26.75
C ALA A 132 -15.00 4.19 27.02
N ARG A 133 -14.79 4.82 28.16
CA ARG A 133 -13.53 5.42 28.56
C ARG A 133 -12.46 4.37 28.84
N TYR A 134 -12.74 3.35 29.63
CA TYR A 134 -11.76 2.32 29.96
C TYR A 134 -11.50 1.36 28.78
N ALA A 135 -12.54 1.01 28.01
CA ALA A 135 -12.36 0.23 26.79
C ALA A 135 -11.53 0.99 25.74
N GLY A 136 -11.79 2.30 25.59
CA GLY A 136 -11.00 3.15 24.70
C GLY A 136 -9.55 3.29 25.15
N ALA A 137 -9.33 3.51 26.46
CA ALA A 137 -7.99 3.55 27.05
C ALA A 137 -7.21 2.25 26.80
N GLY A 138 -7.82 1.11 27.09
CA GLY A 138 -7.21 -0.20 26.89
C GLY A 138 -6.91 -0.50 25.41
N LEU A 139 -7.87 -0.22 24.53
CA LEU A 139 -7.70 -0.43 23.10
C LEU A 139 -6.62 0.47 22.50
N GLY A 140 -6.62 1.76 22.85
CA GLY A 140 -5.60 2.71 22.39
C GLY A 140 -4.19 2.34 22.87
N ALA A 141 -4.06 1.96 24.16
CA ALA A 141 -2.79 1.50 24.72
C ALA A 141 -2.29 0.23 24.02
N LEU A 142 -3.17 -0.76 23.82
CA LEU A 142 -2.83 -2.00 23.13
C LEU A 142 -2.33 -1.73 21.70
N VAL A 143 -3.08 -0.95 20.93
CA VAL A 143 -2.73 -0.65 19.54
C VAL A 143 -1.44 0.15 19.46
N GLY A 144 -1.25 1.16 20.31
CA GLY A 144 -0.01 1.93 20.36
C GLY A 144 1.21 1.07 20.67
N LEU A 145 1.09 0.12 21.61
CA LEU A 145 2.16 -0.84 21.92
C LEU A 145 2.42 -1.82 20.77
N VAL A 146 1.36 -2.36 20.14
CA VAL A 146 1.52 -3.27 18.99
C VAL A 146 2.19 -2.56 17.82
N LEU A 147 1.83 -1.30 17.53
CA LEU A 147 2.49 -0.50 16.49
C LEU A 147 3.96 -0.20 16.85
N ALA A 148 4.26 0.07 18.11
CA ALA A 148 5.63 0.26 18.57
C ALA A 148 6.48 -1.02 18.36
N VAL A 149 5.96 -2.17 18.78
CA VAL A 149 6.62 -3.49 18.57
C VAL A 149 6.72 -3.78 17.07
N GLY A 150 5.67 -3.53 16.30
CA GLY A 150 5.67 -3.71 14.85
C GLY A 150 6.73 -2.85 14.15
N CYS A 151 6.91 -1.60 14.58
CA CYS A 151 7.96 -0.73 14.07
C CYS A 151 9.36 -1.31 14.32
N VAL A 152 9.64 -1.77 15.54
CA VAL A 152 10.91 -2.41 15.90
C VAL A 152 11.11 -3.71 15.10
N TYR A 153 10.08 -4.54 15.01
CA TYR A 153 10.14 -5.80 14.27
C TYR A 153 10.40 -5.59 12.77
N LEU A 154 9.71 -4.63 12.15
CA LEU A 154 9.91 -4.28 10.75
C LEU A 154 11.34 -3.82 10.47
N ALA A 155 11.86 -2.94 11.35
CA ALA A 155 13.24 -2.47 11.25
C ALA A 155 14.27 -3.58 11.53
N ALA A 156 13.99 -4.52 12.42
CA ALA A 156 14.86 -5.67 12.67
C ALA A 156 14.96 -6.62 11.46
N LEU A 157 13.89 -6.72 10.66
CA LEU A 157 13.88 -7.58 9.46
C LEU A 157 14.48 -6.88 8.22
N PHE A 158 14.26 -5.59 8.05
CA PHE A 158 14.51 -4.89 6.79
C PHE A 158 15.30 -3.59 6.94
N GLY A 159 15.57 -3.14 8.16
CA GLY A 159 16.21 -1.85 8.43
C GLY A 159 17.73 -1.91 8.44
N ASP A 160 18.37 -0.73 8.39
CA ASP A 160 19.80 -0.57 8.63
C ASP A 160 20.07 -0.56 10.15
N PRO A 161 21.06 -1.32 10.63
CA PRO A 161 21.49 -1.29 12.04
C PRO A 161 21.90 0.10 12.55
N ASN A 162 22.26 1.03 11.67
CA ASN A 162 22.61 2.40 12.03
C ASN A 162 21.39 3.30 12.35
N ASP A 163 20.18 2.87 11.99
CA ASP A 163 18.95 3.64 12.16
C ASP A 163 18.25 3.39 13.51
N VAL A 164 18.93 2.77 14.49
CA VAL A 164 18.37 2.43 15.81
C VAL A 164 17.72 3.63 16.50
N TRP A 165 18.31 4.83 16.37
CA TRP A 165 17.76 6.04 16.96
C TRP A 165 16.40 6.43 16.36
N ALA A 166 16.23 6.30 15.05
CA ALA A 166 14.99 6.61 14.34
C ALA A 166 13.88 5.62 14.72
N VAL A 167 14.24 4.33 14.79
CA VAL A 167 13.35 3.26 15.23
C VAL A 167 12.92 3.46 16.68
N THR A 168 13.86 3.79 17.56
CA THR A 168 13.58 4.04 18.99
C THR A 168 12.65 5.24 19.15
N LEU A 169 12.87 6.32 18.40
CA LEU A 169 12.01 7.50 18.42
C LEU A 169 10.59 7.16 17.94
N ALA A 170 10.46 6.51 16.78
CA ALA A 170 9.16 6.16 16.21
C ALA A 170 8.38 5.19 17.13
N ALA A 171 9.03 4.14 17.62
CA ALA A 171 8.43 3.19 18.55
C ALA A 171 8.04 3.85 19.89
N GLY A 172 8.88 4.72 20.44
CA GLY A 172 8.59 5.49 21.63
C GLY A 172 7.38 6.43 21.46
N LEU A 173 7.27 7.05 20.29
CA LEU A 173 6.11 7.90 19.95
C LEU A 173 4.82 7.08 19.80
N PHE A 174 4.85 5.90 19.17
CA PHE A 174 3.69 5.00 19.10
C PHE A 174 3.26 4.52 20.49
N ALA A 175 4.19 4.08 21.31
CA ALA A 175 3.92 3.67 22.68
C ALA A 175 3.35 4.86 23.50
N GLY A 176 3.95 6.03 23.38
CA GLY A 176 3.47 7.26 24.02
C GLY A 176 2.07 7.66 23.57
N ALA A 177 1.76 7.56 22.26
CA ALA A 177 0.45 7.84 21.69
C ALA A 177 -0.65 6.85 22.13
N GLY A 178 -0.28 5.68 22.64
CA GLY A 178 -1.21 4.75 23.27
C GLY A 178 -1.32 4.94 24.79
N LEU A 179 -0.21 4.98 25.50
CA LEU A 179 -0.15 4.94 26.96
C LEU A 179 -0.53 6.26 27.63
N LEU A 180 -0.03 7.40 27.15
CA LEU A 180 -0.32 8.70 27.74
C LEU A 180 -1.81 9.07 27.63
N PRO A 181 -2.48 8.91 26.47
CA PRO A 181 -3.93 9.07 26.38
C PRO A 181 -4.71 8.13 27.29
N ALA A 182 -4.27 6.88 27.46
CA ALA A 182 -4.91 5.93 28.35
C ALA A 182 -4.87 6.40 29.82
N TRP A 183 -3.74 6.99 30.25
CA TRP A 183 -3.61 7.60 31.56
C TRP A 183 -4.55 8.82 31.75
N PHE A 184 -4.67 9.71 30.74
CA PHE A 184 -5.61 10.82 30.78
C PHE A 184 -7.07 10.33 30.81
N MET A 185 -7.41 9.29 30.04
CA MET A 185 -8.73 8.65 30.04
C MET A 185 -9.09 8.12 31.45
N ALA A 186 -8.14 7.49 32.13
CA ALA A 186 -8.33 7.02 33.50
C ALA A 186 -8.68 8.18 34.48
N ARG A 187 -8.12 9.36 34.24
CA ARG A 187 -8.34 10.59 34.98
C ARG A 187 -9.55 11.43 34.54
N ARG A 188 -10.33 10.91 33.59
CA ARG A 188 -11.50 11.60 32.99
C ARG A 188 -11.14 12.85 32.18
N ALA A 189 -9.87 13.04 31.83
CA ALA A 189 -9.35 14.15 31.05
C ALA A 189 -9.42 13.77 29.55
N VAL A 190 -10.64 13.68 29.00
CA VAL A 190 -10.88 13.15 27.64
C VAL A 190 -10.32 14.06 26.56
N GLY A 191 -10.39 15.38 26.73
CA GLY A 191 -9.84 16.37 25.81
C GLY A 191 -8.33 16.23 25.69
N GLU A 192 -7.63 16.18 26.83
CA GLU A 192 -6.18 15.99 26.92
C GLU A 192 -5.76 14.63 26.37
N ALA A 193 -6.54 13.57 26.64
CA ALA A 193 -6.31 12.27 26.07
C ALA A 193 -6.33 12.30 24.54
N THR A 194 -7.33 12.96 23.97
CA THR A 194 -7.46 13.05 22.50
C THR A 194 -6.37 13.93 21.90
N ALA A 195 -6.07 15.07 22.51
CA ALA A 195 -5.00 15.95 22.04
C ALA A 195 -3.64 15.24 22.07
N ALA A 196 -3.33 14.49 23.15
CA ALA A 196 -2.12 13.71 23.26
C ALA A 196 -2.06 12.57 22.24
N ALA A 197 -3.17 11.85 22.03
CA ALA A 197 -3.24 10.77 21.02
C ALA A 197 -2.99 11.31 19.63
N LEU A 198 -3.69 12.36 19.22
CA LEU A 198 -3.53 12.96 17.90
C LEU A 198 -2.12 13.56 17.72
N GLY A 199 -1.62 14.33 18.67
CA GLY A 199 -0.31 14.95 18.58
C GLY A 199 0.82 13.92 18.48
N LEU A 200 0.88 12.97 19.43
CA LEU A 200 1.90 11.93 19.41
C LEU A 200 1.71 10.95 18.25
N GLY A 201 0.46 10.62 17.88
CA GLY A 201 0.17 9.74 16.76
C GLY A 201 0.62 10.32 15.41
N ILE A 202 0.38 11.61 15.17
CA ILE A 202 0.87 12.31 13.97
C ILE A 202 2.41 12.28 13.94
N LEU A 203 3.05 12.59 15.07
CA LEU A 203 4.52 12.55 15.17
C LEU A 203 5.05 11.13 14.96
N ALA A 204 4.38 10.11 15.50
CA ALA A 204 4.78 8.70 15.33
C ALA A 204 4.73 8.26 13.86
N HIS A 205 3.62 8.56 13.16
CA HIS A 205 3.50 8.26 11.73
C HIS A 205 4.49 9.08 10.88
N GLY A 206 4.71 10.35 11.25
CA GLY A 206 5.72 11.19 10.61
C GLY A 206 7.12 10.63 10.80
N ALA A 207 7.48 10.18 12.00
CA ALA A 207 8.77 9.57 12.29
C ALA A 207 8.93 8.22 11.55
N LEU A 208 7.89 7.38 11.52
CA LEU A 208 7.89 6.15 10.74
C LEU A 208 8.13 6.43 9.25
N ALA A 209 7.39 7.37 8.68
CA ALA A 209 7.46 7.66 7.25
C ALA A 209 8.75 8.37 6.83
N ALA A 210 9.24 9.32 7.64
CA ALA A 210 10.36 10.17 7.27
C ALA A 210 11.73 9.64 7.75
N LEU A 211 11.76 8.85 8.81
CA LEU A 211 13.02 8.42 9.43
C LEU A 211 13.25 6.91 9.34
N VAL A 212 12.20 6.09 9.48
CA VAL A 212 12.35 4.62 9.46
C VAL A 212 12.16 4.06 8.06
N ALA A 213 11.09 4.43 7.36
CA ALA A 213 10.78 3.88 6.03
C ALA A 213 11.89 4.09 4.99
N PRO A 214 12.66 5.21 4.99
CA PRO A 214 13.80 5.36 4.10
C PRO A 214 14.92 4.33 4.32
N GLY A 215 15.09 3.80 5.53
CA GLY A 215 16.08 2.76 5.85
C GLY A 215 15.66 1.33 5.49
N LEU A 216 14.41 1.08 5.08
CA LEU A 216 13.91 -0.25 4.73
C LEU A 216 14.27 -0.62 3.27
N GLU A 217 15.56 -0.63 2.96
CA GLU A 217 16.09 -0.84 1.60
C GLU A 217 15.57 -2.11 0.89
N PRO A 218 15.47 -3.29 1.54
CA PRO A 218 14.96 -4.50 0.89
C PRO A 218 13.55 -4.38 0.34
N LEU A 219 12.74 -3.44 0.83
CA LEU A 219 11.37 -3.19 0.37
C LEU A 219 11.31 -2.21 -0.82
N LYS A 220 12.41 -1.52 -1.16
CA LYS A 220 12.47 -0.49 -2.20
C LYS A 220 13.04 -1.04 -3.51
N VAL A 221 12.60 -2.22 -3.94
CA VAL A 221 13.12 -2.95 -5.10
C VAL A 221 13.15 -2.08 -6.35
N SER A 222 12.05 -1.41 -6.70
CA SER A 222 11.96 -0.57 -7.91
C SER A 222 12.91 0.62 -7.90
N ALA A 223 13.06 1.31 -6.78
CA ALA A 223 13.99 2.43 -6.65
C ALA A 223 15.46 1.97 -6.73
N ARG A 224 15.76 0.78 -6.18
CA ARG A 224 17.10 0.19 -6.28
C ARG A 224 17.43 -0.29 -7.69
N LEU A 225 16.44 -0.79 -8.44
CA LEU A 225 16.59 -1.10 -9.86
C LEU A 225 16.86 0.17 -10.67
N GLU A 226 16.11 1.24 -10.42
CA GLU A 226 16.35 2.54 -11.05
C GLU A 226 17.77 3.02 -10.77
N ALA A 227 18.21 3.03 -9.52
CA ALA A 227 19.56 3.45 -9.14
C ALA A 227 20.66 2.57 -9.78
N ALA A 228 20.44 1.25 -9.89
CA ALA A 228 21.36 0.35 -10.54
C ALA A 228 21.45 0.60 -12.07
N LEU A 229 20.32 0.83 -12.74
CA LEU A 229 20.29 1.24 -14.16
C LEU A 229 20.97 2.60 -14.37
N GLU A 230 20.73 3.55 -13.46
CA GLU A 230 21.38 4.89 -13.53
C GLU A 230 22.90 4.78 -13.41
N THR A 231 23.37 3.99 -12.43
CA THR A 231 24.81 3.75 -12.23
C THR A 231 25.45 3.08 -13.46
N ALA A 232 24.74 2.15 -14.09
CA ALA A 232 25.16 1.48 -15.29
C ALA A 232 24.97 2.33 -16.57
N ARG A 233 24.38 3.52 -16.48
CA ARG A 233 24.02 4.41 -17.59
C ARG A 233 23.08 3.74 -18.60
N LEU A 234 22.11 2.97 -18.12
CA LEU A 234 21.16 2.23 -18.93
C LEU A 234 19.74 2.81 -18.90
N LEU A 235 19.53 3.96 -18.27
CA LEU A 235 18.23 4.63 -18.29
C LEU A 235 18.03 5.35 -19.63
N PRO A 236 16.82 5.29 -20.22
CA PRO A 236 16.49 6.01 -21.46
C PRO A 236 16.77 7.51 -21.39
N ARG A 237 16.50 8.15 -20.24
CA ARG A 237 16.78 9.57 -20.00
C ARG A 237 18.27 9.94 -20.03
N GLN A 238 19.17 8.95 -19.99
CA GLN A 238 20.61 9.15 -20.10
C GLN A 238 21.11 8.97 -21.56
N GLY A 239 20.20 8.82 -22.52
CA GLY A 239 20.52 8.71 -23.94
C GLY A 239 21.12 7.36 -24.36
N VAL A 240 21.06 6.34 -23.50
CA VAL A 240 21.68 5.02 -23.78
C VAL A 240 20.80 4.15 -24.69
N ALA A 241 19.50 4.38 -24.72
CA ALA A 241 18.57 3.83 -25.72
C ALA A 241 17.33 4.72 -25.75
N GLU A 242 16.85 5.04 -26.95
CA GLU A 242 15.54 5.65 -27.11
C GLU A 242 14.42 4.66 -26.76
N ALA A 243 14.76 3.39 -26.60
CA ALA A 243 13.85 2.30 -26.39
C ALA A 243 13.67 1.95 -24.90
N PRO A 244 12.47 1.52 -24.50
CA PRO A 244 12.15 1.22 -23.10
C PRO A 244 12.96 0.02 -22.57
N VAL A 245 13.07 -0.04 -21.24
CA VAL A 245 13.55 -1.22 -20.53
C VAL A 245 12.50 -2.33 -20.60
N ALA A 246 12.88 -3.54 -20.99
CA ALA A 246 12.02 -4.70 -20.96
C ALA A 246 12.12 -5.41 -19.61
N VAL A 247 10.99 -5.86 -19.07
CA VAL A 247 10.93 -6.47 -17.74
C VAL A 247 10.20 -7.81 -17.83
N ALA A 248 10.80 -8.87 -17.33
CA ALA A 248 10.20 -10.19 -17.21
C ALA A 248 10.09 -10.64 -15.75
N GLY A 249 8.89 -11.03 -15.35
CA GLY A 249 8.62 -11.61 -14.02
C GLY A 249 8.34 -10.62 -12.89
N TYR A 250 8.51 -9.31 -13.12
CA TYR A 250 8.28 -8.28 -12.09
C TYR A 250 7.45 -7.13 -12.65
N ALA A 251 6.13 -7.16 -12.40
CA ALA A 251 5.15 -6.23 -12.95
C ALA A 251 4.57 -5.29 -11.88
N GLU A 252 5.44 -4.57 -11.15
CA GLU A 252 5.01 -3.66 -10.10
C GLU A 252 4.80 -2.24 -10.63
N PRO A 253 3.67 -1.57 -10.29
CA PRO A 253 3.41 -0.18 -10.68
C PRO A 253 4.52 0.79 -10.27
N SER A 254 5.18 0.54 -9.13
CA SER A 254 6.32 1.33 -8.66
C SER A 254 7.51 1.30 -9.61
N LEU A 255 7.72 0.20 -10.35
CA LEU A 255 8.77 0.12 -11.36
C LEU A 255 8.44 0.98 -12.59
N VAL A 256 7.19 0.91 -13.05
CA VAL A 256 6.73 1.77 -14.16
C VAL A 256 6.80 3.25 -13.77
N PHE A 257 6.48 3.59 -12.52
CA PHE A 257 6.64 4.95 -12.01
C PHE A 257 8.10 5.42 -12.02
N ALA A 258 9.04 4.54 -11.64
CA ALA A 258 10.47 4.85 -11.60
C ALA A 258 11.09 4.97 -13.00
N LEU A 259 10.75 4.06 -13.92
CA LEU A 259 11.39 3.95 -15.23
C LEU A 259 10.65 4.68 -16.37
N GLY A 260 9.37 5.02 -16.16
CA GLY A 260 8.51 5.68 -17.14
C GLY A 260 7.47 4.74 -17.75
N THR A 261 6.42 5.35 -18.35
CA THR A 261 5.27 4.64 -18.93
C THR A 261 5.58 3.84 -20.18
N THR A 262 6.77 3.99 -20.74
CA THR A 262 7.27 3.19 -21.88
C THR A 262 7.93 1.89 -21.47
N THR A 263 8.05 1.60 -20.15
CA THR A 263 8.54 0.33 -19.64
C THR A 263 7.69 -0.82 -20.15
N GLU A 264 8.33 -1.82 -20.75
CA GLU A 264 7.66 -2.98 -21.31
C GLU A 264 7.60 -4.10 -20.29
N LEU A 265 6.40 -4.42 -19.79
CA LEU A 265 6.15 -5.52 -18.85
C LEU A 265 5.74 -6.76 -19.66
N HIS A 266 6.68 -7.66 -19.88
CA HIS A 266 6.50 -8.79 -20.77
C HIS A 266 6.99 -10.12 -20.15
N GLY A 267 7.08 -11.16 -20.98
CA GLY A 267 7.68 -12.43 -20.62
C GLY A 267 9.17 -12.50 -20.96
N ALA A 268 9.76 -13.65 -20.69
CA ALA A 268 11.18 -13.93 -20.89
C ALA A 268 11.60 -13.82 -22.37
N ALA A 269 10.72 -14.21 -23.31
CA ALA A 269 11.03 -14.18 -24.74
C ALA A 269 11.14 -12.75 -25.28
N GLU A 270 10.22 -11.86 -24.87
CA GLU A 270 10.23 -10.45 -25.26
C GLU A 270 11.40 -9.71 -24.61
N ALA A 271 11.74 -10.05 -23.35
CA ALA A 271 12.94 -9.53 -22.71
C ALA A 271 14.23 -9.95 -23.46
N ALA A 272 14.29 -11.19 -23.98
CA ALA A 272 15.38 -11.64 -24.83
C ALA A 272 15.44 -10.87 -26.17
N ALA A 273 14.29 -10.65 -26.79
CA ALA A 273 14.20 -9.86 -28.03
C ALA A 273 14.68 -8.39 -27.80
N ALA A 274 14.41 -7.81 -26.64
CA ALA A 274 14.93 -6.48 -26.28
C ALA A 274 16.46 -6.47 -26.22
N ILE A 275 17.10 -7.50 -25.67
CA ILE A 275 18.57 -7.64 -25.66
C ILE A 275 19.13 -7.71 -27.07
N VAL A 276 18.49 -8.49 -27.97
CA VAL A 276 18.88 -8.58 -29.38
C VAL A 276 18.82 -7.22 -30.06
N GLN A 277 17.89 -6.36 -29.66
CA GLN A 277 17.74 -4.99 -30.16
C GLN A 277 18.71 -3.99 -29.47
N GLY A 278 19.59 -4.46 -28.59
CA GLY A 278 20.53 -3.60 -27.87
C GLY A 278 19.92 -2.84 -26.67
N ARG A 279 18.70 -3.21 -26.25
CA ARG A 279 18.01 -2.61 -25.12
C ARG A 279 18.32 -3.36 -23.82
N PRO A 280 18.28 -2.71 -22.65
CA PRO A 280 18.42 -3.38 -21.36
C PRO A 280 17.16 -4.21 -21.03
N ALA A 281 17.38 -5.32 -20.31
CA ALA A 281 16.30 -6.14 -19.77
C ALA A 281 16.50 -6.38 -18.27
N ILE A 282 15.41 -6.33 -17.52
CA ILE A 282 15.32 -6.75 -16.12
C ILE A 282 14.60 -8.10 -16.10
N VAL A 283 15.24 -9.11 -15.52
CA VAL A 283 14.69 -10.46 -15.50
C VAL A 283 14.71 -11.01 -14.07
N GLU A 284 13.52 -11.42 -13.61
CA GLU A 284 13.36 -12.10 -12.32
C GLU A 284 13.95 -13.52 -12.40
N ALA A 285 14.51 -14.00 -11.30
CA ALA A 285 15.25 -15.28 -11.27
C ALA A 285 14.43 -16.49 -11.76
N ALA A 286 13.11 -16.51 -11.53
CA ALA A 286 12.22 -17.56 -12.00
C ALA A 286 12.07 -17.57 -13.53
N GLU A 287 12.28 -16.44 -14.21
CA GLU A 287 12.23 -16.32 -15.67
C GLU A 287 13.61 -16.49 -16.33
N ALA A 288 14.69 -16.56 -15.55
CA ALA A 288 16.06 -16.51 -16.05
C ALA A 288 16.42 -17.67 -17.00
N GLU A 289 15.92 -18.89 -16.76
CA GLU A 289 16.18 -20.04 -17.63
C GLU A 289 15.50 -19.88 -18.99
N ARG A 290 14.23 -19.45 -19.00
CA ARG A 290 13.47 -19.19 -20.24
C ARG A 290 14.10 -18.06 -21.04
N PHE A 291 14.53 -17.00 -20.36
CA PHE A 291 15.24 -15.88 -20.96
C PHE A 291 16.55 -16.31 -21.63
N ARG A 292 17.39 -17.09 -20.95
CA ARG A 292 18.64 -17.60 -21.52
C ARG A 292 18.40 -18.56 -22.69
N ALA A 293 17.37 -19.41 -22.60
CA ALA A 293 16.99 -20.31 -23.68
C ALA A 293 16.56 -19.54 -24.93
N ALA A 294 15.81 -18.45 -24.79
CA ALA A 294 15.42 -17.59 -25.90
C ALA A 294 16.65 -16.92 -26.54
N LEU A 295 17.56 -16.35 -25.77
CA LEU A 295 18.80 -15.75 -26.29
C LEU A 295 19.71 -16.75 -27.02
N ALA A 296 19.77 -17.99 -26.53
CA ALA A 296 20.57 -19.04 -27.18
C ALA A 296 20.07 -19.39 -28.60
N GLN A 297 18.74 -19.24 -28.84
CA GLN A 297 18.17 -19.43 -30.19
C GLN A 297 18.66 -18.36 -31.18
N ASP A 298 18.86 -17.14 -30.70
CA ASP A 298 19.32 -16.01 -31.48
C ASP A 298 20.87 -15.90 -31.55
N GLY A 299 21.59 -16.75 -30.81
CA GLY A 299 23.06 -16.75 -30.74
C GLY A 299 23.65 -15.51 -30.09
N VAL A 300 22.88 -14.80 -29.24
CA VAL A 300 23.30 -13.56 -28.59
C VAL A 300 23.81 -13.85 -27.18
N GLY A 301 25.06 -13.47 -26.92
CA GLY A 301 25.63 -13.50 -25.59
C GLY A 301 25.04 -12.37 -24.73
N VAL A 302 24.87 -12.63 -23.45
CA VAL A 302 24.33 -11.66 -22.50
C VAL A 302 25.27 -11.49 -21.31
N ARG A 303 25.37 -10.27 -20.80
CA ARG A 303 26.12 -9.92 -19.58
C ARG A 303 25.16 -9.38 -18.54
N GLU A 304 25.23 -9.93 -17.34
CA GLU A 304 24.58 -9.34 -16.16
C GLU A 304 25.37 -8.14 -15.70
N VAL A 305 24.72 -7.00 -15.64
CA VAL A 305 25.31 -5.69 -15.28
C VAL A 305 25.19 -5.44 -13.78
N ALA A 306 24.05 -5.79 -13.21
CA ALA A 306 23.78 -5.67 -11.80
C ALA A 306 22.68 -6.66 -11.37
N ARG A 307 22.57 -6.89 -10.07
CA ARG A 307 21.49 -7.67 -9.46
C ARG A 307 20.93 -6.95 -8.28
N VAL A 308 19.60 -6.94 -8.16
CA VAL A 308 18.87 -6.38 -7.03
C VAL A 308 18.05 -7.49 -6.38
N GLU A 309 18.32 -7.71 -5.11
CA GLU A 309 17.57 -8.64 -4.26
C GLU A 309 16.72 -7.86 -3.27
N GLY A 310 15.52 -8.35 -2.96
CA GLY A 310 14.62 -7.68 -2.03
C GLY A 310 13.36 -8.49 -1.78
N LEU A 311 12.35 -7.82 -1.21
CA LEU A 311 11.03 -8.37 -0.98
C LEU A 311 10.01 -7.64 -1.84
N ASN A 312 9.27 -8.37 -2.65
CA ASN A 312 8.05 -7.85 -3.24
C ASN A 312 6.97 -7.78 -2.18
N TYR A 313 6.83 -6.62 -1.53
CA TYR A 313 5.90 -6.45 -0.41
C TYR A 313 4.42 -6.58 -0.82
N SER A 314 4.09 -6.41 -2.09
CA SER A 314 2.71 -6.59 -2.58
C SER A 314 2.29 -8.05 -2.61
N LYS A 315 3.24 -8.97 -2.84
CA LYS A 315 3.01 -10.42 -2.85
C LYS A 315 3.54 -11.14 -1.61
N GLY A 316 4.47 -10.51 -0.89
CA GLY A 316 5.15 -11.11 0.27
C GLY A 316 6.30 -12.04 -0.11
N ASP A 317 6.73 -12.08 -1.38
CA ASP A 317 7.71 -13.00 -1.89
C ASP A 317 9.10 -12.36 -2.03
N PRO A 318 10.20 -13.07 -1.69
CA PRO A 318 11.55 -12.66 -2.04
C PRO A 318 11.71 -12.59 -3.56
N VAL A 319 12.39 -11.56 -4.06
CA VAL A 319 12.68 -11.40 -5.49
C VAL A 319 14.16 -11.18 -5.72
N SER A 320 14.67 -11.71 -6.83
CA SER A 320 16.04 -11.51 -7.31
C SER A 320 15.99 -11.12 -8.78
N LEU A 321 16.34 -9.88 -9.08
CA LEU A 321 16.19 -9.25 -10.38
C LEU A 321 17.56 -8.93 -10.97
N GLY A 322 17.93 -9.63 -12.04
CA GLY A 322 19.13 -9.35 -12.82
C GLY A 322 18.87 -8.28 -13.87
N ILE A 323 19.79 -7.34 -14.01
CA ILE A 323 19.82 -6.35 -15.10
C ILE A 323 20.79 -6.86 -16.16
N TYR A 324 20.34 -7.02 -17.39
CA TYR A 324 21.08 -7.63 -18.48
C TYR A 324 21.22 -6.67 -19.66
N MET A 325 22.36 -6.80 -20.36
CA MET A 325 22.67 -6.19 -21.64
C MET A 325 23.30 -7.23 -22.59
N ALA A 326 23.24 -6.99 -23.89
CA ALA A 326 24.01 -7.78 -24.84
C ALA A 326 25.49 -7.75 -24.43
N ALA A 327 26.13 -8.93 -24.45
CA ALA A 327 27.58 -8.99 -24.34
C ALA A 327 28.14 -8.27 -25.59
N GLY A 328 28.93 -7.20 -25.42
CA GLY A 328 29.61 -6.60 -26.55
C GLY A 328 30.36 -7.68 -27.32
N ARG A 329 30.34 -7.67 -28.64
CA ARG A 329 31.31 -8.43 -29.40
C ARG A 329 32.68 -8.00 -28.88
N GLU A 330 33.44 -8.90 -28.26
CA GLU A 330 34.87 -8.69 -28.15
C GLU A 330 35.35 -8.45 -29.57
N ASP A 331 35.69 -7.20 -29.88
CA ASP A 331 36.40 -6.90 -31.10
C ASP A 331 37.65 -7.75 -31.04
N GLY A 332 37.65 -8.86 -31.84
CA GLY A 332 38.79 -9.73 -31.98
C GLY A 332 39.98 -8.89 -32.40
N ARG A 333 40.94 -8.73 -31.51
CA ARG A 333 42.32 -8.40 -31.83
C ARG A 333 43.11 -9.68 -32.03
#